data_b01191e5eafdc3329f6537e1f663e614
#
_entry.id   b01191e5eafdc3329f6537e1f663e614
#
_cell.length_a   1.000
_cell.length_b   1.000
_cell.length_c   1.000
_cell.angle_alpha   90.00
_cell.angle_beta   90.00
_cell.angle_gamma   90.00
#
_symmetry.space_group_name_H-M   'P 1'
#
loop_
_entity.id
_entity.type
_entity.pdbx_description
1 polymer ?
#
loop_
_entity_poly.entity_id
_entity_poly.type
_entity_poly.pdbx_seq_one_letter_code
_entity_poly.pdbx_strand_id
1 'polypeptide(L)'
;YRWGPVASCGTDSLRDPEGYFYHECEEFEAQCDIKEVGNEIRAQVNRAKQLGLEISHLDTHMAALYGLCGNYDLMPKVFEMCNELGYSFRMYRFPHPDYIPEGLDLPISMYEKFVRSYANIADMYEVPILDYLIYPECPKEAYKDYETFKNFAINRLVNIPDGVSETYIHPAKETDEIKNITAAWWRRVWEYKLFSDPQTRKILESEGIKLINYDDLVK
;
A
#
# COMPACT_ATOMS: atom_id res chain seq x y z
N TYR A 1 2.92 18.54 2.26
CA TYR A 1 3.72 18.29 3.46
C TYR A 1 5.02 17.60 3.07
N ARG A 2 6.10 17.93 3.81
CA ARG A 2 7.40 17.30 3.66
C ARG A 2 7.78 16.65 4.99
N TRP A 3 8.30 15.45 4.96
CA TRP A 3 8.81 14.73 6.13
C TRP A 3 10.13 14.04 5.81
N GLY A 4 10.91 13.79 6.82
CA GLY A 4 12.20 13.15 6.72
C GLY A 4 12.28 11.86 7.53
N PRO A 5 13.42 11.16 7.48
CA PRO A 5 13.65 9.95 8.24
C PRO A 5 13.44 10.14 9.75
N VAL A 6 12.89 9.10 10.38
CA VAL A 6 12.73 9.00 11.83
C VAL A 6 14.07 8.72 12.51
N ALA A 7 14.94 7.98 11.84
CA ALA A 7 16.29 7.74 12.33
C ALA A 7 17.11 9.04 12.37
N SER A 8 17.81 9.27 13.48
CA SER A 8 18.64 10.46 13.69
C SER A 8 19.97 10.42 12.94
N CYS A 9 20.41 9.25 12.49
CA CYS A 9 21.66 9.03 11.75
C CYS A 9 21.58 7.76 10.90
N GLY A 10 22.50 7.60 9.95
CA GLY A 10 22.57 6.43 9.07
C GLY A 10 21.39 6.37 8.09
N THR A 11 20.97 7.53 7.59
CA THR A 11 19.89 7.73 6.61
C THR A 11 20.20 8.92 5.69
N ASP A 12 21.47 9.20 5.46
CA ASP A 12 21.89 10.38 4.67
C ASP A 12 21.50 10.23 3.19
N SER A 13 21.61 9.01 2.66
CA SER A 13 21.21 8.69 1.28
C SER A 13 19.69 8.73 1.03
N LEU A 14 18.88 8.77 2.09
CA LEU A 14 17.43 8.85 2.02
C LEU A 14 16.93 10.29 2.02
N ARG A 15 17.84 11.26 2.11
CA ARG A 15 17.51 12.67 2.28
C ARG A 15 17.85 13.48 1.02
N ASP A 16 16.94 14.37 0.67
CA ASP A 16 17.24 15.43 -0.26
C ASP A 16 18.18 16.49 0.36
N PRO A 17 18.67 17.47 -0.41
CA PRO A 17 19.55 18.52 0.11
C PRO A 17 18.99 19.36 1.26
N GLU A 18 17.67 19.35 1.47
CA GLU A 18 17.01 20.05 2.57
C GLU A 18 16.77 19.18 3.80
N GLY A 19 17.14 17.87 3.74
CA GLY A 19 17.07 16.91 4.85
C GLY A 19 15.75 16.15 4.94
N TYR A 20 14.88 16.23 3.93
CA TYR A 20 13.63 15.48 3.83
C TYR A 20 13.79 14.25 2.95
N PHE A 21 12.82 13.33 2.98
CA PHE A 21 12.75 12.28 1.97
C PHE A 21 12.61 12.90 0.57
N TYR A 22 13.16 12.21 -0.42
CA TYR A 22 12.96 12.57 -1.83
C TYR A 22 11.47 12.61 -2.17
N HIS A 23 11.09 13.54 -3.01
CA HIS A 23 9.69 13.72 -3.42
C HIS A 23 9.24 12.63 -4.39
N GLU A 24 10.12 12.21 -5.29
CA GLU A 24 9.84 11.22 -6.32
C GLU A 24 10.54 9.90 -6.03
N CYS A 25 9.87 8.77 -6.37
CA CYS A 25 10.43 7.44 -6.16
C CYS A 25 11.69 7.19 -6.98
N GLU A 26 11.78 7.75 -8.19
CA GLU A 26 12.97 7.64 -9.06
C GLU A 26 14.21 8.22 -8.40
N GLU A 27 14.08 9.41 -7.80
CA GLU A 27 15.19 10.05 -7.09
C GLU A 27 15.60 9.24 -5.85
N PHE A 28 14.63 8.77 -5.09
CA PHE A 28 14.85 7.93 -3.92
C PHE A 28 15.59 6.64 -4.32
N GLU A 29 15.08 5.90 -5.28
CA GLU A 29 15.66 4.62 -5.71
C GLU A 29 17.07 4.76 -6.29
N ALA A 30 17.35 5.89 -6.97
CA ALA A 30 18.67 6.17 -7.52
C ALA A 30 19.72 6.51 -6.46
N GLN A 31 19.32 7.03 -5.30
CA GLN A 31 20.25 7.54 -4.27
C GLN A 31 20.33 6.66 -3.03
N CYS A 32 19.29 5.89 -2.71
CA CYS A 32 19.21 5.19 -1.45
C CYS A 32 20.26 4.07 -1.28
N ASP A 33 20.94 4.06 -0.13
CA ASP A 33 21.70 2.92 0.35
C ASP A 33 20.76 1.92 1.03
N ILE A 34 20.82 0.67 0.60
CA ILE A 34 19.93 -0.40 1.09
C ILE A 34 20.07 -0.65 2.60
N LYS A 35 21.24 -0.43 3.17
CA LYS A 35 21.44 -0.54 4.62
C LYS A 35 20.75 0.59 5.36
N GLU A 36 20.79 1.80 4.81
CA GLU A 36 20.13 2.97 5.39
C GLU A 36 18.59 2.84 5.30
N VAL A 37 18.06 2.24 4.23
CA VAL A 37 16.65 1.85 4.16
C VAL A 37 16.27 0.92 5.32
N GLY A 38 17.07 -0.12 5.59
CA GLY A 38 16.87 -1.01 6.73
C GLY A 38 16.93 -0.30 8.08
N ASN A 39 17.86 0.67 8.25
CA ASN A 39 17.95 1.47 9.46
C ASN A 39 16.68 2.30 9.69
N GLU A 40 16.16 2.91 8.64
CA GLU A 40 14.95 3.71 8.70
C GLU A 40 13.71 2.87 9.01
N ILE A 41 13.52 1.74 8.34
CA ILE A 41 12.41 0.81 8.63
C ILE A 41 12.42 0.43 10.12
N ARG A 42 13.58 0.06 10.65
CA ARG A 42 13.73 -0.29 12.08
C ARG A 42 13.42 0.90 12.99
N ALA A 43 13.85 2.10 12.63
CA ALA A 43 13.58 3.31 13.40
C ALA A 43 12.08 3.64 13.43
N GLN A 44 11.39 3.52 12.31
CA GLN A 44 9.95 3.74 12.21
C GLN A 44 9.18 2.73 13.07
N VAL A 45 9.51 1.44 12.98
CA VAL A 45 8.92 0.39 13.80
C VAL A 45 9.13 0.66 15.29
N ASN A 46 10.37 1.00 15.69
CA ASN A 46 10.66 1.31 17.08
C ASN A 46 9.89 2.54 17.57
N ARG A 47 9.78 3.56 16.72
CA ARG A 47 9.02 4.76 17.06
C ARG A 47 7.53 4.46 17.23
N ALA A 48 6.95 3.67 16.35
CA ALA A 48 5.55 3.24 16.47
C ALA A 48 5.30 2.49 17.78
N LYS A 49 6.18 1.54 18.14
CA LYS A 49 6.11 0.81 19.42
C LYS A 49 6.22 1.74 20.63
N GLN A 50 7.13 2.73 20.60
CA GLN A 50 7.27 3.73 21.66
C GLN A 50 6.01 4.59 21.83
N LEU A 51 5.25 4.79 20.74
CA LEU A 51 3.97 5.49 20.77
C LEU A 51 2.80 4.59 21.22
N GLY A 52 3.05 3.32 21.54
CA GLY A 52 2.04 2.37 22.00
C GLY A 52 1.22 1.75 20.85
N LEU A 53 1.70 1.81 19.61
CA LEU A 53 1.01 1.17 18.50
C LEU A 53 1.37 -0.32 18.44
N GLU A 54 0.35 -1.15 18.25
CA GLU A 54 0.49 -2.56 17.90
C GLU A 54 0.60 -2.66 16.38
N ILE A 55 1.72 -3.24 15.89
CA ILE A 55 2.02 -3.31 14.47
C ILE A 55 1.74 -4.73 14.01
N SER A 56 0.88 -4.89 13.01
CA SER A 56 0.56 -6.18 12.39
C SER A 56 1.31 -6.41 11.07
N HIS A 57 1.67 -5.34 10.37
CA HIS A 57 2.34 -5.41 9.07
C HIS A 57 3.11 -4.14 8.76
N LEU A 58 3.93 -4.21 7.72
CA LEU A 58 4.58 -3.06 7.10
C LEU A 58 3.98 -2.80 5.72
N ASP A 59 4.04 -1.55 5.31
CA ASP A 59 3.55 -1.07 4.02
C ASP A 59 4.49 0.01 3.46
N THR A 60 4.32 0.38 2.21
CA THR A 60 5.13 1.40 1.55
C THR A 60 4.27 2.55 1.04
N HIS A 61 4.63 3.78 1.37
CA HIS A 61 4.02 4.98 0.81
C HIS A 61 4.48 5.19 -0.63
N MET A 62 3.54 5.53 -1.54
CA MET A 62 3.80 5.79 -2.96
C MET A 62 4.55 4.67 -3.70
N ALA A 63 4.47 3.44 -3.22
CA ALA A 63 5.21 2.30 -3.79
C ALA A 63 6.76 2.44 -3.73
N ALA A 64 7.30 3.37 -2.92
CA ALA A 64 8.72 3.73 -2.90
C ALA A 64 9.67 2.55 -2.62
N LEU A 65 9.21 1.51 -1.91
CA LEU A 65 10.03 0.35 -1.59
C LEU A 65 9.88 -0.81 -2.58
N TYR A 66 9.03 -0.68 -3.61
CA TYR A 66 8.84 -1.77 -4.59
C TYR A 66 9.94 -1.85 -5.64
N GLY A 67 10.84 -0.86 -5.73
CA GLY A 67 11.93 -0.88 -6.71
C GLY A 67 11.45 -0.77 -8.16
N LEU A 68 10.35 -0.07 -8.39
CA LEU A 68 9.73 0.05 -9.72
C LEU A 68 10.54 0.91 -10.69
N CYS A 69 11.43 1.75 -10.17
CA CYS A 69 12.29 2.64 -10.94
C CYS A 69 13.68 2.04 -11.21
N GLY A 70 13.91 0.78 -10.80
CA GLY A 70 15.10 0.01 -11.15
C GLY A 70 15.98 -0.45 -9.99
N ASN A 71 15.69 -0.07 -8.76
CA ASN A 71 16.43 -0.56 -7.60
C ASN A 71 15.80 -1.86 -7.06
N TYR A 72 16.06 -2.97 -7.73
CA TYR A 72 15.49 -4.29 -7.43
C TYR A 72 15.96 -4.89 -6.10
N ASP A 73 16.96 -4.31 -5.45
CA ASP A 73 17.45 -4.77 -4.14
C ASP A 73 16.59 -4.29 -2.97
N LEU A 74 15.67 -3.35 -3.21
CA LEU A 74 14.76 -2.82 -2.19
C LEU A 74 13.84 -3.90 -1.61
N MET A 75 13.11 -4.63 -2.45
CA MET A 75 12.15 -5.63 -1.98
C MET A 75 12.79 -6.79 -1.20
N PRO A 76 13.90 -7.40 -1.65
CA PRO A 76 14.65 -8.36 -0.82
C PRO A 76 14.99 -7.81 0.56
N LYS A 77 15.44 -6.55 0.63
CA LYS A 77 15.76 -5.91 1.92
C LYS A 77 14.51 -5.70 2.79
N VAL A 78 13.41 -5.29 2.20
CA VAL A 78 12.14 -5.13 2.92
C VAL A 78 11.68 -6.47 3.50
N PHE A 79 11.72 -7.56 2.73
CA PHE A 79 11.34 -8.89 3.22
C PHE A 79 12.31 -9.41 4.30
N GLU A 80 13.61 -9.17 4.15
CA GLU A 80 14.58 -9.46 5.22
C GLU A 80 14.17 -8.75 6.53
N MET A 81 13.83 -7.46 6.45
CA MET A 81 13.40 -6.67 7.59
C MET A 81 12.07 -7.16 8.17
N CYS A 82 11.10 -7.52 7.33
CA CYS A 82 9.82 -8.06 7.77
C CYS A 82 10.00 -9.39 8.51
N ASN A 83 10.81 -10.31 7.98
CA ASN A 83 11.15 -11.56 8.65
C ASN A 83 11.82 -11.31 10.00
N GLU A 84 12.88 -10.48 10.03
CA GLU A 84 13.62 -10.14 11.26
C GLU A 84 12.71 -9.54 12.34
N LEU A 85 11.77 -8.68 11.96
CA LEU A 85 10.88 -7.98 12.86
C LEU A 85 9.59 -8.73 13.20
N GLY A 86 9.29 -9.83 12.46
CA GLY A 86 8.12 -10.66 12.65
C GLY A 86 6.83 -10.05 12.09
N TYR A 87 6.89 -9.33 10.95
CA TYR A 87 5.74 -8.66 10.33
C TYR A 87 5.43 -9.19 8.95
N SER A 88 4.14 -9.19 8.59
CA SER A 88 3.66 -9.29 7.21
C SER A 88 4.01 -8.04 6.41
N PHE A 89 3.96 -8.14 5.09
CA PHE A 89 4.14 -6.98 4.21
C PHE A 89 2.99 -6.87 3.20
N ARG A 90 2.55 -5.65 2.89
CA ARG A 90 1.60 -5.38 1.81
C ARG A 90 2.26 -5.65 0.45
N MET A 91 2.21 -6.89 0.04
CA MET A 91 2.53 -7.40 -1.28
C MET A 91 1.55 -8.53 -1.60
N TYR A 92 1.42 -8.92 -2.84
CA TYR A 92 0.43 -9.92 -3.28
C TYR A 92 1.03 -10.94 -4.23
N ARG A 93 0.40 -12.12 -4.27
CA ARG A 93 0.89 -13.30 -5.01
C ARG A 93 0.42 -13.34 -6.44
N PHE A 94 -0.83 -12.95 -6.66
CA PHE A 94 -1.51 -13.16 -7.93
C PHE A 94 -1.87 -11.83 -8.58
N PRO A 95 -1.26 -11.50 -9.73
CA PRO A 95 -1.73 -10.38 -10.54
C PRO A 95 -3.12 -10.72 -11.10
N HIS A 96 -4.03 -9.76 -11.06
CA HIS A 96 -5.36 -9.91 -11.62
C HIS A 96 -5.61 -8.84 -12.69
N PRO A 97 -6.08 -9.21 -13.90
CA PRO A 97 -6.25 -8.25 -15.00
C PRO A 97 -7.12 -7.04 -14.68
N ASP A 98 -8.18 -7.25 -13.88
CA ASP A 98 -9.10 -6.18 -13.49
C ASP A 98 -8.56 -5.26 -12.39
N TYR A 99 -7.40 -5.58 -11.82
CA TYR A 99 -6.79 -4.86 -10.68
C TYR A 99 -5.38 -4.36 -10.98
N ILE A 100 -5.10 -4.11 -12.26
CA ILE A 100 -3.82 -3.52 -12.67
C ILE A 100 -3.79 -2.05 -12.25
N PRO A 101 -2.69 -1.54 -11.67
CA PRO A 101 -2.57 -0.13 -11.31
C PRO A 101 -2.80 0.79 -12.51
N GLU A 102 -3.62 1.83 -12.33
CA GLU A 102 -3.79 2.87 -13.35
C GLU A 102 -2.46 3.60 -13.56
N GLY A 103 -2.07 3.82 -14.80
CA GLY A 103 -0.81 4.48 -15.15
C GLY A 103 0.42 3.57 -15.17
N LEU A 104 0.27 2.28 -14.98
CA LEU A 104 1.37 1.34 -15.13
C LEU A 104 1.79 1.25 -16.60
N ASP A 105 2.93 1.86 -16.95
CA ASP A 105 3.52 1.84 -18.30
C ASP A 105 4.40 0.60 -18.51
N LEU A 106 3.85 -0.58 -18.21
CA LEU A 106 4.52 -1.86 -18.41
C LEU A 106 3.60 -2.85 -19.15
N PRO A 107 4.16 -3.68 -20.05
CA PRO A 107 3.41 -4.81 -20.58
C PRO A 107 2.86 -5.70 -19.48
N ILE A 108 1.61 -6.15 -19.60
CA ILE A 108 0.94 -7.02 -18.58
C ILE A 108 1.82 -8.22 -18.23
N SER A 109 2.45 -8.86 -19.24
CA SER A 109 3.33 -10.01 -19.01
C SER A 109 4.58 -9.69 -18.17
N MET A 110 5.08 -8.44 -18.22
CA MET A 110 6.18 -7.99 -17.36
C MET A 110 5.68 -7.75 -15.93
N TYR A 111 4.53 -7.10 -15.79
CA TYR A 111 3.89 -6.91 -14.50
C TYR A 111 3.63 -8.23 -13.79
N GLU A 112 3.06 -9.22 -14.48
CA GLU A 112 2.85 -10.56 -13.92
C GLU A 112 4.14 -11.24 -13.46
N LYS A 113 5.21 -11.16 -14.25
CA LYS A 113 6.53 -11.69 -13.87
C LYS A 113 7.08 -10.99 -12.64
N PHE A 114 6.95 -9.68 -12.58
CA PHE A 114 7.39 -8.86 -11.44
C PHE A 114 6.66 -9.28 -10.15
N VAL A 115 5.33 -9.34 -10.16
CA VAL A 115 4.53 -9.76 -8.99
C VAL A 115 4.91 -11.16 -8.53
N ARG A 116 5.01 -12.13 -9.45
CA ARG A 116 5.41 -13.52 -9.14
C ARG A 116 6.83 -13.61 -8.59
N SER A 117 7.76 -12.80 -9.12
CA SER A 117 9.13 -12.76 -8.62
C SER A 117 9.16 -12.31 -7.15
N TYR A 118 8.42 -11.26 -6.82
CA TYR A 118 8.37 -10.77 -5.43
C TYR A 118 7.62 -11.72 -4.50
N ALA A 119 6.57 -12.39 -4.96
CA ALA A 119 5.93 -13.43 -4.18
C ALA A 119 6.90 -14.58 -3.83
N ASN A 120 7.72 -15.02 -4.79
CA ASN A 120 8.75 -16.03 -4.54
C ASN A 120 9.82 -15.54 -3.54
N ILE A 121 10.23 -14.27 -3.62
CA ILE A 121 11.17 -13.70 -2.65
C ILE A 121 10.53 -13.62 -1.26
N ALA A 122 9.26 -13.23 -1.15
CA ALA A 122 8.54 -13.24 0.12
C ALA A 122 8.51 -14.63 0.75
N ASP A 123 8.27 -15.69 -0.06
CA ASP A 123 8.31 -17.08 0.39
C ASP A 123 9.71 -17.51 0.87
N MET A 124 10.77 -17.06 0.19
CA MET A 124 12.16 -17.33 0.62
C MET A 124 12.49 -16.70 1.98
N TYR A 125 11.91 -15.55 2.28
CA TYR A 125 12.06 -14.88 3.57
C TYR A 125 10.96 -15.24 4.59
N GLU A 126 10.06 -16.17 4.25
CA GLU A 126 8.92 -16.59 5.11
C GLU A 126 8.04 -15.40 5.55
N VAL A 127 7.86 -14.39 4.68
CA VAL A 127 7.05 -13.21 4.95
C VAL A 127 5.62 -13.44 4.44
N PRO A 128 4.59 -13.39 5.31
CA PRO A 128 3.21 -13.48 4.88
C PRO A 128 2.82 -12.27 4.01
N ILE A 129 2.20 -12.55 2.87
CA ILE A 129 1.67 -11.57 1.93
C ILE A 129 0.26 -11.95 1.49
N LEU A 130 -0.44 -11.02 0.87
CA LEU A 130 -1.80 -11.19 0.36
C LEU A 130 -1.86 -12.12 -0.86
N ASP A 131 -3.06 -12.62 -1.17
CA ASP A 131 -3.30 -13.24 -2.47
C ASP A 131 -3.50 -12.18 -3.55
N TYR A 132 -4.30 -11.13 -3.27
CA TYR A 132 -4.61 -10.07 -4.22
C TYR A 132 -4.57 -8.69 -3.58
N LEU A 133 -4.14 -7.70 -4.36
CA LEU A 133 -4.28 -6.28 -4.04
C LEU A 133 -5.24 -5.64 -5.04
N ILE A 134 -6.33 -5.07 -4.54
CA ILE A 134 -7.37 -4.47 -5.34
C ILE A 134 -7.18 -2.95 -5.29
N TYR A 135 -6.77 -2.39 -6.40
CA TYR A 135 -6.59 -0.94 -6.51
C TYR A 135 -7.94 -0.23 -6.45
N PRO A 136 -8.04 0.85 -5.69
CA PRO A 136 -9.29 1.59 -5.50
C PRO A 136 -9.66 2.47 -6.70
N GLU A 137 -8.76 2.59 -7.70
CA GLU A 137 -9.01 3.41 -8.87
C GLU A 137 -10.24 2.92 -9.62
N CYS A 138 -11.11 3.87 -9.94
CA CYS A 138 -12.30 3.65 -10.73
C CYS A 138 -12.15 4.38 -12.08
N PRO A 139 -12.78 3.88 -13.15
CA PRO A 139 -12.81 4.61 -14.41
C PRO A 139 -13.54 5.96 -14.24
N LYS A 140 -13.21 6.94 -15.10
CA LYS A 140 -13.77 8.31 -15.00
C LYS A 140 -15.28 8.34 -14.93
N GLU A 141 -15.94 7.42 -15.60
CA GLU A 141 -17.39 7.27 -15.64
C GLU A 141 -17.98 6.92 -14.27
N ALA A 142 -17.26 6.20 -13.43
CA ALA A 142 -17.66 5.88 -12.07
C ALA A 142 -17.60 7.12 -11.14
N TYR A 143 -16.88 8.14 -11.52
CA TYR A 143 -16.75 9.38 -10.74
C TYR A 143 -17.76 10.48 -11.12
N LYS A 144 -18.81 10.13 -11.88
CA LYS A 144 -19.85 11.09 -12.28
C LYS A 144 -20.60 11.68 -11.08
N ASP A 145 -20.97 10.83 -10.14
CA ASP A 145 -21.61 11.18 -8.88
C ASP A 145 -21.34 10.10 -7.81
N TYR A 146 -21.72 10.39 -6.57
CA TYR A 146 -21.48 9.48 -5.46
C TYR A 146 -22.18 8.12 -5.63
N GLU A 147 -23.39 8.08 -6.14
CA GLU A 147 -24.15 6.82 -6.30
C GLU A 147 -23.51 5.92 -7.37
N THR A 148 -23.03 6.50 -8.46
CA THR A 148 -22.30 5.77 -9.50
C THR A 148 -21.00 5.21 -8.95
N PHE A 149 -20.22 6.00 -8.20
CA PHE A 149 -19.03 5.55 -7.50
C PHE A 149 -19.33 4.43 -6.51
N LYS A 150 -20.34 4.61 -5.65
CA LYS A 150 -20.76 3.62 -4.65
C LYS A 150 -21.10 2.28 -5.29
N ASN A 151 -21.91 2.30 -6.33
CA ASN A 151 -22.33 1.08 -7.04
C ASN A 151 -21.14 0.37 -7.68
N PHE A 152 -20.24 1.12 -8.31
CA PHE A 152 -19.03 0.56 -8.89
C PHE A 152 -18.12 -0.05 -7.83
N ALA A 153 -17.84 0.68 -6.74
CA ALA A 153 -16.97 0.22 -5.68
C ALA A 153 -17.52 -1.02 -4.96
N ILE A 154 -18.83 -1.05 -4.64
CA ILE A 154 -19.47 -2.23 -4.04
C ILE A 154 -19.40 -3.42 -5.00
N ASN A 155 -19.77 -3.22 -6.27
CA ASN A 155 -19.70 -4.31 -7.25
C ASN A 155 -18.29 -4.89 -7.38
N ARG A 156 -17.28 -4.05 -7.33
CA ARG A 156 -15.88 -4.50 -7.37
C ARG A 156 -15.49 -5.31 -6.13
N LEU A 157 -15.96 -4.89 -4.96
CA LEU A 157 -15.67 -5.57 -3.70
C LEU A 157 -16.38 -6.92 -3.54
N VAL A 158 -17.63 -7.04 -4.05
CA VAL A 158 -18.38 -8.30 -3.96
C VAL A 158 -17.95 -9.34 -5.01
N ASN A 159 -17.18 -8.94 -6.01
CA ASN A 159 -16.66 -9.82 -7.06
C ASN A 159 -15.15 -10.07 -6.92
N ILE A 160 -14.61 -9.94 -5.72
CA ILE A 160 -13.19 -10.27 -5.48
C ILE A 160 -12.95 -11.77 -5.66
N PRO A 161 -11.73 -12.19 -6.07
CA PRO A 161 -11.37 -13.60 -6.16
C PRO A 161 -11.38 -14.28 -4.78
N ASP A 162 -11.55 -15.60 -4.77
CA ASP A 162 -11.36 -16.41 -3.56
C ASP A 162 -9.93 -16.28 -3.04
N GLY A 163 -9.79 -16.08 -1.73
CA GLY A 163 -8.51 -15.87 -1.08
C GLY A 163 -8.51 -14.65 -0.18
N VAL A 164 -7.32 -14.16 0.13
CA VAL A 164 -7.12 -12.97 0.97
C VAL A 164 -6.82 -11.77 0.08
N SER A 165 -7.77 -10.84 0.04
CA SER A 165 -7.66 -9.61 -0.76
C SER A 165 -7.62 -8.38 0.14
N GLU A 166 -6.80 -7.42 -0.21
CA GLU A 166 -6.82 -6.08 0.39
C GLU A 166 -7.30 -5.05 -0.65
N THR A 167 -8.11 -4.10 -0.21
CA THR A 167 -8.28 -2.81 -0.88
C THR A 167 -7.87 -1.71 0.07
N TYR A 168 -7.02 -0.80 -0.38
CA TYR A 168 -6.66 0.37 0.41
C TYR A 168 -7.49 1.59 -0.02
N ILE A 169 -7.71 2.48 0.91
CA ILE A 169 -8.49 3.70 0.71
C ILE A 169 -7.77 4.89 1.34
N HIS A 170 -8.12 6.10 0.89
CA HIS A 170 -7.59 7.35 1.42
C HIS A 170 -8.71 8.23 2.01
N PRO A 171 -9.47 7.76 3.01
CA PRO A 171 -10.67 8.44 3.46
C PRO A 171 -10.35 9.76 4.16
N ALA A 172 -11.14 10.78 3.89
CA ALA A 172 -11.07 12.04 4.61
C ALA A 172 -12.45 12.66 4.79
N LYS A 173 -12.62 13.45 5.87
CA LYS A 173 -13.78 14.33 6.03
C LYS A 173 -13.61 15.54 5.13
N GLU A 174 -14.73 16.08 4.66
CA GLU A 174 -14.72 17.33 3.89
C GLU A 174 -14.36 18.52 4.79
N THR A 175 -13.16 19.05 4.59
CA THR A 175 -12.62 20.22 5.29
C THR A 175 -11.89 21.10 4.29
N ASP A 176 -11.68 22.37 4.65
CA ASP A 176 -10.87 23.28 3.82
C ASP A 176 -9.42 22.79 3.70
N GLU A 177 -8.91 22.09 4.73
CA GLU A 177 -7.57 21.53 4.71
C GLU A 177 -7.43 20.48 3.59
N ILE A 178 -8.33 19.48 3.51
CA ILE A 178 -8.21 18.43 2.49
C ILE A 178 -8.35 18.98 1.07
N LYS A 179 -9.17 20.04 0.89
CA LYS A 179 -9.33 20.72 -0.41
C LYS A 179 -8.05 21.42 -0.87
N ASN A 180 -7.23 21.86 0.08
CA ASN A 180 -5.94 22.50 -0.21
C ASN A 180 -4.79 21.49 -0.38
N ILE A 181 -4.92 20.27 0.15
CA ILE A 181 -3.89 19.22 0.07
C ILE A 181 -3.93 18.49 -1.28
N THR A 182 -5.11 18.19 -1.79
CA THR A 182 -5.24 17.37 -3.00
C THR A 182 -6.43 17.75 -3.87
N ALA A 183 -6.24 17.77 -5.18
CA ALA A 183 -7.33 17.95 -6.14
C ALA A 183 -8.36 16.80 -6.11
N ALA A 184 -7.96 15.63 -5.63
CA ALA A 184 -8.82 14.45 -5.48
C ALA A 184 -9.55 14.39 -4.12
N TRP A 185 -9.67 15.52 -3.39
CA TRP A 185 -10.29 15.59 -2.07
C TRP A 185 -11.71 15.00 -2.02
N TRP A 186 -12.51 15.23 -3.05
CA TRP A 186 -13.89 14.75 -3.16
C TRP A 186 -13.96 13.21 -3.21
N ARG A 187 -13.01 12.55 -3.87
CA ARG A 187 -12.90 11.08 -3.88
C ARG A 187 -12.65 10.55 -2.47
N ARG A 188 -11.75 11.17 -1.72
CA ARG A 188 -11.46 10.81 -0.32
C ARG A 188 -12.67 10.97 0.59
N VAL A 189 -13.50 11.98 0.34
CA VAL A 189 -14.77 12.19 1.04
C VAL A 189 -15.78 11.09 0.68
N TRP A 190 -15.84 10.67 -0.57
CA TRP A 190 -16.70 9.57 -1.00
C TRP A 190 -16.25 8.23 -0.43
N GLU A 191 -14.98 7.95 -0.40
CA GLU A 191 -14.41 6.78 0.28
C GLU A 191 -14.78 6.78 1.76
N TYR A 192 -14.60 7.90 2.46
CA TYR A 192 -15.02 8.03 3.85
C TYR A 192 -16.52 7.73 4.02
N LYS A 193 -17.37 8.31 3.19
CA LYS A 193 -18.83 8.09 3.24
C LYS A 193 -19.18 6.63 3.00
N LEU A 194 -18.59 5.99 1.99
CA LEU A 194 -18.86 4.60 1.64
C LEU A 194 -18.45 3.63 2.74
N PHE A 195 -17.21 3.73 3.23
CA PHE A 195 -16.68 2.78 4.20
C PHE A 195 -17.09 3.06 5.65
N SER A 196 -17.65 4.24 5.92
CA SER A 196 -18.31 4.55 7.20
C SER A 196 -19.80 4.13 7.23
N ASP A 197 -20.39 3.77 6.09
CA ASP A 197 -21.78 3.32 6.03
C ASP A 197 -21.89 1.86 6.51
N PRO A 198 -22.65 1.60 7.61
CA PRO A 198 -22.87 0.23 8.08
C PRO A 198 -23.50 -0.71 7.05
N GLN A 199 -24.19 -0.17 6.04
CA GLN A 199 -24.78 -0.98 4.97
C GLN A 199 -23.70 -1.58 4.07
N THR A 200 -22.58 -0.88 3.83
CA THR A 200 -21.45 -1.42 3.07
C THR A 200 -20.95 -2.72 3.70
N ARG A 201 -20.72 -2.71 5.01
CA ARG A 201 -20.30 -3.91 5.73
C ARG A 201 -21.32 -5.06 5.63
N LYS A 202 -22.60 -4.78 5.80
CA LYS A 202 -23.67 -5.79 5.69
C LYS A 202 -23.75 -6.42 4.30
N ILE A 203 -23.54 -5.62 3.25
CA ILE A 203 -23.49 -6.11 1.87
C ILE A 203 -22.34 -7.10 1.72
N LEU A 204 -21.13 -6.73 2.16
CA LEU A 204 -19.97 -7.62 2.07
C LEU A 204 -20.18 -8.93 2.85
N GLU A 205 -20.71 -8.85 4.07
CA GLU A 205 -21.01 -10.03 4.90
C GLU A 205 -22.08 -10.93 4.23
N SER A 206 -23.10 -10.35 3.59
CA SER A 206 -24.15 -11.12 2.88
C SER A 206 -23.65 -11.84 1.64
N GLU A 207 -22.58 -11.35 1.02
CA GLU A 207 -21.88 -11.98 -0.10
C GLU A 207 -20.79 -12.98 0.35
N GLY A 208 -20.73 -13.28 1.66
CA GLY A 208 -19.79 -14.24 2.22
C GLY A 208 -18.38 -13.70 2.44
N ILE A 209 -18.17 -12.39 2.30
CA ILE A 209 -16.86 -11.76 2.51
C ILE A 209 -16.63 -11.56 4.00
N LYS A 210 -15.57 -12.14 4.51
CA LYS A 210 -15.13 -11.97 5.90
C LYS A 210 -14.09 -10.85 5.96
N LEU A 211 -14.36 -9.82 6.76
CA LEU A 211 -13.35 -8.80 7.07
C LEU A 211 -12.36 -9.35 8.09
N ILE A 212 -11.09 -9.26 7.78
CA ILE A 212 -9.96 -9.72 8.60
C ILE A 212 -8.93 -8.59 8.74
N ASN A 213 -7.94 -8.79 9.57
CA ASN A 213 -6.75 -7.95 9.66
C ASN A 213 -5.49 -8.76 9.33
N TYR A 214 -4.32 -8.12 9.31
CA TYR A 214 -3.07 -8.79 8.98
C TYR A 214 -2.61 -9.83 10.00
N ASP A 215 -3.06 -9.74 11.27
CA ASP A 215 -2.75 -10.78 12.26
C ASP A 215 -3.44 -12.12 11.93
N ASP A 216 -4.49 -12.09 11.12
CA ASP A 216 -5.18 -13.30 10.65
C ASP A 216 -4.43 -14.00 9.50
N LEU A 217 -3.44 -13.34 8.85
CA LEU A 217 -2.58 -13.96 7.83
C LEU A 217 -1.55 -14.92 8.42
N VAL A 218 -1.20 -14.76 9.69
CA VAL A 218 -0.09 -15.47 10.35
C VAL A 218 -0.58 -16.69 11.11
N LYS A 219 -1.88 -16.95 11.10
CA LYS A 219 -2.54 -18.11 11.73
C LYS A 219 -2.81 -19.18 10.71
#